data_e1f1c53da9f319608fde3dff8c972b2d
#
_entry.id   e1f1c53da9f319608fde3dff8c972b2d
#
_cell.length_a   1.000
_cell.length_b   1.000
_cell.length_c   1.000
_cell.angle_alpha   90.00
_cell.angle_beta   90.00
_cell.angle_gamma   90.00
#
_symmetry.space_group_name_H-M   'P 1'
#
loop_
_entity.id
_entity.type
_entity.pdbx_description
1 polymer ?
#
loop_
_entity_poly.entity_id
_entity_poly.type
_entity_poly.pdbx_seq_one_letter_code
_entity_poly.pdbx_strand_id
1 'polypeptide(L)'
;MEIKHCNKCGKECVRAYGKLHYATHKEDYINRNRSYREHNREWLNSVKSQLKCSICGEDRIWCLDFHHTNPSEKEGSVSHMIQAPNKLKSELEKCIVLCANCHRDVHYQMNKDLQI
;
A
#
# COMPACT_ATOMS: atom_id res chain seq x y z
N MET A 1 -16.03 -6.25 31.10
CA MET A 1 -17.19 -6.90 30.49
C MET A 1 -16.80 -8.28 29.99
N GLU A 2 -17.30 -9.31 30.60
CA GLU A 2 -17.01 -10.66 30.14
C GLU A 2 -17.72 -10.94 28.83
N ILE A 3 -16.94 -11.32 27.83
CA ILE A 3 -17.48 -11.77 26.59
C ILE A 3 -17.77 -13.23 26.70
N LYS A 4 -19.02 -13.52 26.86
CA LYS A 4 -19.44 -14.89 26.81
C LYS A 4 -19.68 -15.25 25.35
N HIS A 5 -18.86 -16.16 24.86
CA HIS A 5 -19.13 -16.75 23.56
C HIS A 5 -20.46 -17.47 23.64
N CYS A 6 -21.40 -17.08 22.86
CA CYS A 6 -22.63 -17.79 22.70
C CYS A 6 -22.34 -19.16 22.09
N ASN A 7 -22.64 -20.23 22.81
CA ASN A 7 -22.40 -21.59 22.32
C ASN A 7 -23.18 -21.91 21.03
N LYS A 8 -24.20 -21.09 20.70
CA LYS A 8 -25.04 -21.27 19.52
C LYS A 8 -24.60 -20.42 18.33
N CYS A 9 -23.90 -19.29 18.54
CA CYS A 9 -23.60 -18.35 17.48
C CYS A 9 -22.21 -17.71 17.61
N GLY A 10 -21.23 -18.47 18.05
CA GLY A 10 -19.88 -17.98 18.42
C GLY A 10 -19.32 -16.86 17.55
N LYS A 11 -19.60 -16.88 16.25
CA LYS A 11 -19.16 -15.82 15.33
C LYS A 11 -19.84 -14.47 15.55
N GLU A 12 -21.13 -14.45 15.87
CA GLU A 12 -21.87 -13.22 16.09
C GLU A 12 -21.46 -12.55 17.41
N CYS A 13 -21.21 -13.33 18.45
CA CYS A 13 -20.73 -12.82 19.73
C CYS A 13 -19.35 -12.18 19.58
N VAL A 14 -18.46 -12.78 18.80
CA VAL A 14 -17.14 -12.22 18.50
C VAL A 14 -17.27 -10.93 17.70
N ARG A 15 -18.16 -10.88 16.72
CA ARG A 15 -18.43 -9.67 15.96
C ARG A 15 -19.01 -8.55 16.82
N ALA A 16 -19.97 -8.87 17.67
CA ALA A 16 -20.57 -7.90 18.59
C ALA A 16 -19.52 -7.32 19.53
N TYR A 17 -18.64 -8.16 20.05
CA TYR A 17 -17.52 -7.71 20.88
C TYR A 17 -16.56 -6.81 20.09
N GLY A 18 -16.16 -7.22 18.89
CA GLY A 18 -15.27 -6.44 18.06
C GLY A 18 -15.85 -5.06 17.74
N LYS A 19 -17.13 -4.98 17.39
CA LYS A 19 -17.82 -3.72 17.15
C LYS A 19 -17.88 -2.83 18.39
N LEU A 20 -18.21 -3.42 19.54
CA LEU A 20 -18.29 -2.69 20.80
C LEU A 20 -16.90 -2.16 21.19
N HIS A 21 -15.89 -3.00 21.10
CA HIS A 21 -14.52 -2.63 21.42
C HIS A 21 -14.05 -1.47 20.51
N TYR A 22 -14.31 -1.55 19.22
CA TYR A 22 -13.99 -0.48 18.29
C TYR A 22 -14.75 0.81 18.64
N ALA A 23 -16.05 0.72 18.92
CA ALA A 23 -16.87 1.89 19.25
C ALA A 23 -16.37 2.60 20.53
N THR A 24 -15.93 1.84 21.52
CA THR A 24 -15.43 2.39 22.79
C THR A 24 -13.99 2.89 22.72
N HIS A 25 -13.18 2.36 21.80
CA HIS A 25 -11.76 2.68 21.64
C HIS A 25 -11.41 3.25 20.25
N LYS A 26 -12.38 3.86 19.59
CA LYS A 26 -12.25 4.33 18.22
C LYS A 26 -11.04 5.24 17.99
N GLU A 27 -10.80 6.19 18.90
CA GLU A 27 -9.68 7.11 18.79
C GLU A 27 -8.34 6.40 18.88
N ASP A 28 -8.23 5.41 19.77
CA ASP A 28 -7.01 4.61 19.92
C ASP A 28 -6.71 3.84 18.64
N TYR A 29 -7.73 3.24 18.01
CA TYR A 29 -7.58 2.54 16.73
C TYR A 29 -7.13 3.49 15.61
N ILE A 30 -7.77 4.66 15.52
CA ILE A 30 -7.45 5.66 14.50
C ILE A 30 -6.01 6.17 14.68
N ASN A 31 -5.61 6.48 15.91
CA ASN A 31 -4.28 6.99 16.21
C ASN A 31 -3.21 5.93 15.94
N ARG A 32 -3.46 4.67 16.31
CA ARG A 32 -2.53 3.57 16.03
C ARG A 32 -2.36 3.35 14.53
N ASN A 33 -3.45 3.34 13.78
CA ASN A 33 -3.42 3.16 12.33
C ASN A 33 -2.69 4.32 11.65
N ARG A 34 -2.92 5.55 12.13
CA ARG A 34 -2.23 6.74 11.61
C ARG A 34 -0.72 6.66 11.84
N SER A 35 -0.29 6.34 13.06
CA SER A 35 1.13 6.18 13.39
C SER A 35 1.78 5.09 12.54
N TYR A 36 1.09 3.99 12.34
CA TYR A 36 1.57 2.88 11.53
C TYR A 36 1.75 3.27 10.06
N ARG A 37 0.77 3.99 9.50
CA ARG A 37 0.85 4.49 8.13
C ARG A 37 1.98 5.51 7.96
N GLU A 38 2.14 6.43 8.90
CA GLU A 38 3.21 7.43 8.87
C GLU A 38 4.57 6.77 8.90
N HIS A 39 4.76 5.79 9.79
CA HIS A 39 6.00 5.02 9.86
C HIS A 39 6.31 4.31 8.55
N ASN A 40 5.33 3.67 7.94
CA ASN A 40 5.51 2.97 6.67
C ASN A 40 5.78 3.93 5.52
N ARG A 41 5.17 5.11 5.51
CA ARG A 41 5.48 6.16 4.53
C ARG A 41 6.90 6.68 4.66
N GLU A 42 7.36 6.91 5.88
CA GLU A 42 8.75 7.32 6.14
C GLU A 42 9.73 6.28 5.65
N TRP A 43 9.45 5.02 5.89
CA TRP A 43 10.25 3.94 5.38
C TRP A 43 10.28 3.92 3.84
N LEU A 44 9.11 4.06 3.20
CA LEU A 44 9.01 4.09 1.74
C LEU A 44 9.75 5.31 1.17
N ASN A 45 9.63 6.47 1.79
CA ASN A 45 10.35 7.67 1.39
C ASN A 45 11.87 7.49 1.54
N SER A 46 12.30 6.81 2.59
CA SER A 46 13.70 6.45 2.80
C SER A 46 14.23 5.56 1.66
N VAL A 47 13.44 4.59 1.23
CA VAL A 47 13.78 3.74 0.07
C VAL A 47 13.86 4.61 -1.19
N LYS A 48 12.87 5.46 -1.45
CA LYS A 48 12.84 6.36 -2.61
C LYS A 48 14.01 7.34 -2.64
N SER A 49 14.50 7.77 -1.46
CA SER A 49 15.60 8.74 -1.39
C SER A 49 16.91 8.22 -2.00
N GLN A 50 17.05 6.91 -2.14
CA GLN A 50 18.20 6.25 -2.72
C GLN A 50 17.99 5.90 -4.20
N LEU A 51 16.83 6.23 -4.75
CA LEU A 51 16.41 5.85 -6.09
C LEU A 51 16.20 7.09 -6.96
N LYS A 52 16.17 6.88 -8.26
CA LYS A 52 15.90 7.91 -9.25
C LYS A 52 15.12 7.29 -10.41
N CYS A 53 14.47 8.14 -11.21
CA CYS A 53 13.81 7.69 -12.43
C CYS A 53 14.80 6.95 -13.34
N SER A 54 14.44 5.76 -13.76
CA SER A 54 15.28 4.90 -14.60
C SER A 54 15.48 5.47 -16.01
N ILE A 55 14.62 6.40 -16.43
CA ILE A 55 14.65 6.99 -17.79
C ILE A 55 15.31 8.37 -17.79
N CYS A 56 14.81 9.31 -16.97
CA CYS A 56 15.26 10.69 -17.00
C CYS A 56 16.16 11.12 -15.84
N GLY A 57 16.31 10.27 -14.82
CA GLY A 57 17.16 10.57 -13.66
C GLY A 57 16.54 11.49 -12.61
N GLU A 58 15.25 11.77 -12.67
CA GLU A 58 14.55 12.54 -11.64
C GLU A 58 14.74 11.91 -10.27
N ASP A 59 15.20 12.68 -9.29
CA ASP A 59 15.50 12.19 -7.94
C ASP A 59 14.61 12.75 -6.83
N ARG A 60 13.71 13.66 -7.15
CA ARG A 60 12.75 14.19 -6.17
C ARG A 60 11.77 13.10 -5.77
N ILE A 61 11.81 12.70 -4.51
CA ILE A 61 11.05 11.53 -4.01
C ILE A 61 9.54 11.66 -4.23
N TRP A 62 9.00 12.89 -4.16
CA TRP A 62 7.58 13.13 -4.40
C TRP A 62 7.17 13.05 -5.87
N CYS A 63 8.14 12.98 -6.77
CA CYS A 63 7.91 12.79 -8.20
C CYS A 63 8.13 11.36 -8.66
N LEU A 64 8.50 10.45 -7.77
CA LEU A 64 8.84 9.08 -8.13
C LEU A 64 7.66 8.14 -7.88
N ASP A 65 7.42 7.27 -8.86
CA ASP A 65 6.41 6.22 -8.80
C ASP A 65 7.07 4.86 -9.03
N PHE A 66 6.41 3.81 -8.57
CA PHE A 66 6.82 2.43 -8.83
C PHE A 66 5.97 1.86 -9.96
N HIS A 67 6.62 1.44 -11.04
CA HIS A 67 5.98 0.87 -12.22
C HIS A 67 6.21 -0.65 -12.25
N HIS A 68 5.14 -1.43 -12.28
CA HIS A 68 5.22 -2.88 -12.43
C HIS A 68 5.70 -3.23 -13.84
N THR A 69 6.82 -3.94 -13.94
CA THR A 69 7.38 -4.36 -15.24
C THR A 69 6.54 -5.41 -15.92
N ASN A 70 5.86 -6.25 -15.14
CA ASN A 70 4.94 -7.25 -15.64
C ASN A 70 3.58 -7.11 -14.93
N PRO A 71 2.56 -6.53 -15.60
CA PRO A 71 1.25 -6.34 -14.97
C PRO A 71 0.59 -7.62 -14.48
N SER A 72 0.90 -8.77 -15.10
CA SER A 72 0.33 -10.06 -14.68
C SER A 72 0.84 -10.53 -13.31
N GLU A 73 1.98 -10.03 -12.85
CA GLU A 73 2.56 -10.35 -11.56
C GLU A 73 2.13 -9.38 -10.45
N LYS A 74 1.39 -8.33 -10.82
CA LYS A 74 0.91 -7.34 -9.87
C LYS A 74 -0.15 -7.93 -8.95
N GLU A 75 0.15 -7.97 -7.65
CA GLU A 75 -0.80 -8.40 -6.63
C GLU A 75 -1.62 -7.25 -6.06
N GLY A 76 -1.14 -6.02 -6.21
CA GLY A 76 -1.85 -4.85 -5.74
C GLY A 76 -1.09 -3.56 -5.99
N SER A 77 -1.68 -2.45 -5.62
CA SER A 77 -1.05 -1.13 -5.72
C SER A 77 -0.09 -0.91 -4.56
N VAL A 78 1.09 -0.35 -4.83
CA VAL A 78 2.08 0.00 -3.81
C VAL A 78 1.47 0.93 -2.75
N SER A 79 0.66 1.89 -3.17
CA SER A 79 0.01 2.81 -2.23
C SER A 79 -0.96 2.12 -1.28
N HIS A 80 -1.62 1.05 -1.71
CA HIS A 80 -2.52 0.26 -0.85
C HIS A 80 -1.76 -0.73 0.04
N MET A 81 -0.57 -1.15 -0.35
CA MET A 81 0.24 -2.11 0.39
C MET A 81 1.07 -1.48 1.50
N ILE A 82 1.01 -0.17 1.66
CA ILE A 82 1.80 0.54 2.68
C ILE A 82 1.49 0.07 4.11
N GLN A 83 0.35 -0.60 4.31
CA GLN A 83 -0.03 -1.18 5.59
C GLN A 83 0.48 -2.61 5.79
N ALA A 84 1.13 -3.19 4.81
CA ALA A 84 1.65 -4.56 4.85
C ALA A 84 3.11 -4.59 4.37
N PRO A 85 4.08 -4.23 5.24
CA PRO A 85 5.48 -4.04 4.84
C PRO A 85 6.12 -5.21 4.12
N ASN A 86 5.82 -6.45 4.54
CA ASN A 86 6.40 -7.63 3.90
C ASN A 86 5.89 -7.81 2.47
N LYS A 87 4.59 -7.60 2.27
CA LYS A 87 3.99 -7.63 0.92
C LYS A 87 4.49 -6.48 0.07
N LEU A 88 4.66 -5.30 0.67
CA LEU A 88 5.19 -4.12 0.00
C LEU A 88 6.59 -4.37 -0.53
N LYS A 89 7.49 -4.92 0.27
CA LYS A 89 8.85 -5.26 -0.15
C LYS A 89 8.87 -6.21 -1.34
N SER A 90 8.06 -7.26 -1.28
CA SER A 90 7.92 -8.23 -2.36
C SER A 90 7.39 -7.57 -3.64
N GLU A 91 6.42 -6.68 -3.52
CA GLU A 91 5.84 -5.96 -4.65
C GLU A 91 6.83 -4.97 -5.27
N LEU A 92 7.64 -4.29 -4.46
CA LEU A 92 8.66 -3.36 -4.96
C LEU A 92 9.73 -4.05 -5.82
N GLU A 93 10.04 -5.30 -5.54
CA GLU A 93 10.98 -6.09 -6.35
C GLU A 93 10.50 -6.31 -7.78
N LYS A 94 9.19 -6.23 -7.99
CA LYS A 94 8.55 -6.38 -9.31
C LYS A 94 8.46 -5.07 -10.08
N CYS A 95 8.96 -3.97 -9.51
CA CYS A 95 8.80 -2.63 -10.05
C CYS A 95 10.13 -2.01 -10.45
N ILE A 96 10.05 -1.08 -11.41
CA ILE A 96 11.11 -0.10 -11.67
C ILE A 96 10.64 1.27 -11.20
N VAL A 97 11.56 2.16 -10.92
CA VAL A 97 11.25 3.52 -10.48
C VAL A 97 11.19 4.43 -11.69
N LEU A 98 10.09 5.15 -11.83
CA LEU A 98 9.87 6.15 -12.88
C LEU A 98 9.31 7.43 -12.24
N CYS A 99 9.69 8.59 -12.79
CA CYS A 99 8.99 9.81 -12.40
C CYS A 99 7.57 9.82 -12.98
N ALA A 100 6.71 10.68 -12.46
CA ALA A 100 5.30 10.74 -12.88
C ALA A 100 5.15 10.92 -14.40
N ASN A 101 5.98 11.75 -15.00
CA ASN A 101 5.94 12.00 -16.45
C ASN A 101 6.38 10.78 -17.26
N CYS A 102 7.50 10.18 -16.90
CA CYS A 102 7.98 8.96 -17.57
C CYS A 102 7.03 7.79 -17.38
N HIS A 103 6.42 7.68 -16.20
CA HIS A 103 5.43 6.65 -15.89
C HIS A 103 4.21 6.77 -16.80
N ARG A 104 3.70 7.98 -16.97
CA ARG A 104 2.59 8.24 -17.89
C ARG A 104 2.96 7.95 -19.35
N ASP A 105 4.16 8.33 -19.75
CA ASP A 105 4.64 8.08 -21.09
C ASP A 105 4.75 6.59 -21.39
N VAL A 106 5.31 5.81 -20.47
CA VAL A 106 5.39 4.35 -20.59
C VAL A 106 4.00 3.74 -20.76
N HIS A 107 3.05 4.12 -19.92
CA HIS A 107 1.67 3.64 -20.02
C HIS A 107 1.01 4.04 -21.33
N TYR A 108 1.25 5.24 -21.80
CA TYR A 108 0.74 5.70 -23.08
C TYR A 108 1.27 4.84 -24.23
N GLN A 109 2.59 4.58 -24.26
CA GLN A 109 3.19 3.74 -25.28
C GLN A 109 2.67 2.31 -25.26
N MET A 110 2.51 1.73 -24.07
CA MET A 110 1.92 0.41 -23.92
C MET A 110 0.50 0.35 -24.49
N ASN A 111 -0.34 1.32 -24.17
CA ASN A 111 -1.72 1.39 -24.66
C ASN A 111 -1.77 1.62 -26.18
N LYS A 112 -0.86 2.42 -26.72
CA LYS A 112 -0.76 2.65 -28.15
C LYS A 112 -0.42 1.36 -28.90
N ASP A 113 0.51 0.56 -28.37
CA ASP A 113 0.88 -0.72 -28.97
C ASP A 113 -0.28 -1.72 -28.96
N LEU A 114 -1.17 -1.64 -27.96
CA LEU A 114 -2.35 -2.47 -27.87
C LEU A 114 -3.48 -2.05 -28.80
N GLN A 115 -3.44 -0.84 -29.36
CA GLN A 115 -4.49 -0.30 -30.24
C GLN A 115 -4.23 -0.59 -31.73
N ILE A 116 -3.16 -1.25 -32.06
CA ILE A 116 -2.83 -1.57 -33.47
C ILE A 116 -3.57 -2.81 -33.94
#